data_e5a4129b5fcce55ca6cadecdd17b4b0d
#
_entry.id   e5a4129b5fcce55ca6cadecdd17b4b0d
#
_cell.length_a   1.000
_cell.length_b   1.000
_cell.length_c   1.000
_cell.angle_alpha   90.00
_cell.angle_beta   90.00
_cell.angle_gamma   90.00
#
_symmetry.space_group_name_H-M   'P 1'
#
loop_
_entity.id
_entity.type
_entity.pdbx_description
1 polymer ?
#
loop_
_entity_poly.entity_id
_entity_poly.type
_entity_poly.pdbx_seq_one_letter_code
_entity_poly.pdbx_strand_id
1 'polypeptide(L)'
;MIESDDLRRFELLVLPHLDAAFNLARWLTRNDHDAQDVVQDALMRAMRYFKGFRGEQARPWWLQIVRHTCYAWLKENRPAEVASVDDTEEAWREVAAPTADEPHTLAVRNADRVQINRAIAALPIVYREVLVLRELEDLPYKDIARIADIPIGTVMSRLARARSLMRQALQPGARPVLRTVIASKQGEMK
;
A
#
# COMPACT_ATOMS: atom_id res chain seq x y z
N MET A 1 -24.17 -20.79 0.21
CA MET A 1 -24.21 -20.83 -1.25
C MET A 1 -24.63 -19.46 -1.73
N ILE A 2 -23.86 -18.81 -2.62
CA ILE A 2 -24.24 -17.54 -3.24
C ILE A 2 -25.26 -17.88 -4.31
N GLU A 3 -26.40 -17.19 -4.34
CA GLU A 3 -27.39 -17.35 -5.39
C GLU A 3 -26.85 -16.90 -6.73
N SER A 4 -27.32 -17.47 -7.84
CA SER A 4 -26.80 -17.18 -9.19
C SER A 4 -26.85 -15.69 -9.53
N ASP A 5 -27.83 -14.96 -9.01
CA ASP A 5 -28.02 -13.53 -9.22
C ASP A 5 -26.99 -12.69 -8.45
N ASP A 6 -26.71 -13.07 -7.19
CA ASP A 6 -25.66 -12.47 -6.37
C ASP A 6 -24.28 -12.68 -7.00
N LEU A 7 -24.02 -13.85 -7.61
CA LEU A 7 -22.75 -14.14 -8.27
C LEU A 7 -22.55 -13.24 -9.50
N ARG A 8 -23.57 -13.14 -10.36
CA ARG A 8 -23.51 -12.24 -11.52
C ARG A 8 -23.30 -10.78 -11.12
N ARG A 9 -24.01 -10.35 -10.08
CA ARG A 9 -23.86 -8.99 -9.54
C ARG A 9 -22.45 -8.77 -8.99
N PHE A 10 -21.88 -9.75 -8.30
CA PHE A 10 -20.52 -9.71 -7.79
C PHE A 10 -19.51 -9.58 -8.95
N GLU A 11 -19.65 -10.41 -9.97
CA GLU A 11 -18.80 -10.38 -11.16
C GLU A 11 -18.82 -8.99 -11.82
N LEU A 12 -19.98 -8.42 -12.04
CA LEU A 12 -20.13 -7.12 -12.69
C LEU A 12 -19.55 -5.96 -11.85
N LEU A 13 -19.61 -6.05 -10.53
CA LEU A 13 -19.25 -4.94 -9.63
C LEU A 13 -17.80 -5.03 -9.10
N VAL A 14 -17.24 -6.23 -8.99
CA VAL A 14 -15.94 -6.45 -8.33
C VAL A 14 -14.84 -6.77 -9.35
N LEU A 15 -15.11 -7.67 -10.32
CA LEU A 15 -14.07 -8.09 -11.26
C LEU A 15 -13.46 -6.96 -12.10
N PRO A 16 -14.19 -5.92 -12.52
CA PRO A 16 -13.58 -4.79 -13.24
C PRO A 16 -12.51 -4.03 -12.43
N HIS A 17 -12.45 -4.26 -11.13
CA HIS A 17 -11.51 -3.59 -10.21
C HIS A 17 -10.40 -4.51 -9.68
N LEU A 18 -10.21 -5.69 -10.28
CA LEU A 18 -9.15 -6.62 -9.87
C LEU A 18 -7.75 -6.03 -10.08
N ASP A 19 -7.53 -5.32 -11.18
CA ASP A 19 -6.23 -4.69 -11.45
C ASP A 19 -5.87 -3.65 -10.38
N ALA A 20 -6.83 -2.84 -9.96
CA ALA A 20 -6.66 -1.88 -8.87
C ALA A 20 -6.37 -2.57 -7.53
N ALA A 21 -7.04 -3.69 -7.27
CA ALA A 21 -6.82 -4.51 -6.08
C ALA A 21 -5.42 -5.11 -6.06
N PHE A 22 -5.00 -5.72 -7.17
CA PHE A 22 -3.67 -6.30 -7.30
C PHE A 22 -2.59 -5.22 -7.19
N ASN A 23 -2.78 -4.07 -7.84
CA ASN A 23 -1.85 -2.96 -7.77
C ASN A 23 -1.70 -2.45 -6.33
N LEU A 24 -2.80 -2.24 -5.60
CA LEU A 24 -2.75 -1.86 -4.19
C LEU A 24 -2.02 -2.92 -3.35
N ALA A 25 -2.39 -4.19 -3.47
CA ALA A 25 -1.78 -5.29 -2.73
C ALA A 25 -0.27 -5.40 -3.01
N ARG A 26 0.13 -5.33 -4.28
CA ARG A 26 1.53 -5.36 -4.71
C ARG A 26 2.37 -4.24 -4.09
N TRP A 27 1.84 -3.02 -4.03
CA TRP A 27 2.53 -1.92 -3.39
C TRP A 27 2.61 -2.06 -1.87
N LEU A 28 1.59 -2.64 -1.23
CA LEU A 28 1.60 -2.85 0.20
C LEU A 28 2.51 -4.02 0.61
N THR A 29 2.43 -5.15 -0.09
CA THR A 29 3.26 -6.34 0.19
C THR A 29 4.67 -6.23 -0.39
N ARG A 30 4.88 -5.40 -1.42
CA ARG A 30 6.15 -5.26 -2.17
C ARG A 30 6.64 -6.57 -2.80
N ASN A 31 5.73 -7.48 -3.08
CA ASN A 31 6.01 -8.77 -3.70
C ASN A 31 4.79 -9.19 -4.52
N ASP A 32 5.01 -9.63 -5.76
CA ASP A 32 3.93 -9.98 -6.68
C ASP A 32 3.21 -11.27 -6.27
N HIS A 33 3.93 -12.25 -5.73
CA HIS A 33 3.35 -13.51 -5.27
C HIS A 33 2.49 -13.29 -4.02
N ASP A 34 3.03 -12.60 -3.01
CA ASP A 34 2.28 -12.23 -1.81
C ASP A 34 1.02 -11.42 -2.14
N ALA A 35 1.13 -10.52 -3.14
CA ALA A 35 -0.01 -9.73 -3.60
C ALA A 35 -1.11 -10.60 -4.23
N GLN A 36 -0.75 -11.62 -5.00
CA GLN A 36 -1.71 -12.56 -5.58
C GLN A 36 -2.46 -13.33 -4.49
N ASP A 37 -1.74 -13.85 -3.50
CA ASP A 37 -2.33 -14.59 -2.39
C ASP A 37 -3.28 -13.71 -1.57
N VAL A 38 -2.84 -12.49 -1.26
CA VAL A 38 -3.67 -11.51 -0.53
C VAL A 38 -4.93 -11.12 -1.31
N VAL A 39 -4.83 -10.92 -2.63
CA VAL A 39 -6.01 -10.59 -3.47
C VAL A 39 -6.96 -11.77 -3.56
N GLN A 40 -6.46 -13.00 -3.65
CA GLN A 40 -7.28 -14.21 -3.63
C GLN A 40 -8.04 -14.34 -2.30
N ASP A 41 -7.37 -14.17 -1.17
CA ASP A 41 -7.99 -14.16 0.15
C ASP A 41 -9.03 -13.04 0.28
N ALA A 42 -8.70 -11.85 -0.19
CA ALA A 42 -9.63 -10.72 -0.19
C ALA A 42 -10.87 -11.01 -1.04
N LEU A 43 -10.71 -11.67 -2.20
CA LEU A 43 -11.81 -12.06 -3.08
C LEU A 43 -12.77 -13.04 -2.36
N MET A 44 -12.21 -14.04 -1.67
CA MET A 44 -13.02 -14.98 -0.89
C MET A 44 -13.79 -14.29 0.26
N ARG A 45 -13.16 -13.31 0.90
CA ARG A 45 -13.82 -12.48 1.92
C ARG A 45 -14.91 -11.60 1.31
N ALA A 46 -14.62 -10.93 0.19
CA ALA A 46 -15.59 -10.10 -0.52
C ALA A 46 -16.84 -10.90 -0.92
N MET A 47 -16.65 -12.07 -1.51
CA MET A 47 -17.78 -12.97 -1.84
C MET A 47 -18.64 -13.32 -0.63
N ARG A 48 -18.02 -13.58 0.52
CA ARG A 48 -18.73 -13.90 1.78
C ARG A 48 -19.57 -12.75 2.29
N TYR A 49 -19.07 -11.51 2.18
CA TYR A 49 -19.74 -10.30 2.67
C TYR A 49 -20.64 -9.62 1.63
N PHE A 50 -20.62 -10.09 0.38
CA PHE A 50 -21.33 -9.45 -0.72
C PHE A 50 -22.85 -9.35 -0.55
N LYS A 51 -23.48 -10.34 0.10
CA LYS A 51 -24.91 -10.31 0.40
C LYS A 51 -25.33 -9.08 1.21
N GLY A 52 -24.44 -8.54 2.04
CA GLY A 52 -24.65 -7.31 2.81
C GLY A 52 -24.32 -6.05 2.05
N PHE A 53 -23.68 -6.14 0.88
CA PHE A 53 -23.30 -4.97 0.10
C PHE A 53 -24.49 -4.37 -0.62
N ARG A 54 -24.92 -3.17 -0.18
CA ARG A 54 -26.02 -2.40 -0.77
C ARG A 54 -25.57 -1.04 -1.32
N GLY A 55 -24.24 -0.81 -1.38
CA GLY A 55 -23.66 0.43 -1.83
C GLY A 55 -23.63 0.57 -3.37
N GLU A 56 -23.65 1.83 -3.83
CA GLU A 56 -23.53 2.14 -5.26
C GLU A 56 -22.09 2.06 -5.77
N GLN A 57 -21.10 2.20 -4.87
CA GLN A 57 -19.67 2.25 -5.23
C GLN A 57 -18.94 0.99 -4.75
N ALA A 58 -18.83 0.01 -5.64
CA ALA A 58 -18.19 -1.25 -5.33
C ALA A 58 -16.66 -1.10 -5.20
N ARG A 59 -16.02 -0.21 -5.99
CA ARG A 59 -14.56 -0.05 -6.01
C ARG A 59 -13.97 0.33 -4.64
N PRO A 60 -14.43 1.37 -3.92
CA PRO A 60 -13.92 1.69 -2.59
C PRO A 60 -14.17 0.59 -1.56
N TRP A 61 -15.35 -0.04 -1.59
CA TRP A 61 -15.67 -1.16 -0.72
C TRP A 61 -14.74 -2.36 -0.94
N TRP A 62 -14.50 -2.72 -2.21
CA TRP A 62 -13.60 -3.79 -2.59
C TRP A 62 -12.16 -3.49 -2.14
N LEU A 63 -11.63 -2.31 -2.46
CA LEU A 63 -10.28 -1.91 -2.07
C LEU A 63 -10.09 -1.82 -0.56
N GLN A 64 -11.14 -1.50 0.21
CA GLN A 64 -11.11 -1.57 1.67
C GLN A 64 -10.88 -3.01 2.18
N ILE A 65 -11.56 -4.00 1.57
CA ILE A 65 -11.36 -5.42 1.91
C ILE A 65 -9.93 -5.84 1.57
N VAL A 66 -9.43 -5.50 0.38
CA VAL A 66 -8.05 -5.78 -0.03
C VAL A 66 -7.06 -5.17 0.96
N ARG A 67 -7.23 -3.90 1.31
CA ARG A 67 -6.39 -3.23 2.30
C ARG A 67 -6.37 -3.98 3.63
N HIS A 68 -7.54 -4.30 4.19
CA HIS A 68 -7.62 -5.01 5.47
C HIS A 68 -6.92 -6.37 5.40
N THR A 69 -7.05 -7.07 4.29
CA THR A 69 -6.37 -8.35 4.07
C THR A 69 -4.85 -8.16 3.97
N CYS A 70 -4.37 -7.12 3.28
CA CYS A 70 -2.95 -6.77 3.23
C CYS A 70 -2.38 -6.49 4.64
N TYR A 71 -3.08 -5.67 5.44
CA TYR A 71 -2.60 -5.34 6.79
C TYR A 71 -2.61 -6.55 7.73
N ALA A 72 -3.60 -7.44 7.62
CA ALA A 72 -3.60 -8.70 8.37
C ALA A 72 -2.40 -9.56 7.98
N TRP A 73 -2.15 -9.73 6.69
CA TRP A 73 -0.99 -10.48 6.18
C TRP A 73 0.34 -9.85 6.63
N LEU A 74 0.47 -8.53 6.55
CA LEU A 74 1.68 -7.81 6.98
C LEU A 74 1.93 -7.96 8.48
N LYS A 75 0.89 -7.92 9.29
CA LYS A 75 1.00 -8.12 10.75
C LYS A 75 1.57 -9.49 11.10
N GLU A 76 1.23 -10.51 10.31
CA GLU A 76 1.72 -11.88 10.51
C GLU A 76 3.13 -12.08 9.95
N ASN A 77 3.41 -11.52 8.76
CA ASN A 77 4.64 -11.81 8.03
C ASN A 77 5.73 -10.73 8.17
N ARG A 78 5.32 -9.46 8.42
CA ARG A 78 6.23 -8.29 8.52
C ARG A 78 5.76 -7.31 9.60
N PRO A 79 5.70 -7.73 10.87
CA PRO A 79 5.13 -6.91 11.96
C PRO A 79 5.84 -5.56 12.14
N ALA A 80 7.13 -5.46 11.85
CA ALA A 80 7.89 -4.23 11.94
C ALA A 80 7.41 -3.13 10.97
N GLU A 81 6.87 -3.50 9.81
CA GLU A 81 6.32 -2.53 8.85
C GLU A 81 5.00 -1.92 9.33
N VAL A 82 4.24 -2.66 10.12
CA VAL A 82 2.95 -2.22 10.66
C VAL A 82 3.13 -1.52 12.01
N ALA A 83 4.12 -1.91 12.81
CA ALA A 83 4.41 -1.27 14.09
C ALA A 83 4.88 0.20 13.94
N SER A 84 5.40 0.57 12.76
CA SER A 84 5.78 1.95 12.45
C SER A 84 4.59 2.87 12.10
N VAL A 85 3.36 2.42 12.31
CA VAL A 85 2.12 3.16 11.98
C VAL A 85 1.76 4.21 13.04
N ASP A 86 2.43 4.24 14.20
CA ASP A 86 2.23 5.31 15.18
C ASP A 86 2.63 6.66 14.58
N ASP A 87 1.62 7.55 14.47
CA ASP A 87 1.66 8.86 13.81
C ASP A 87 2.56 9.92 14.51
N THR A 88 3.54 9.52 15.29
CA THR A 88 4.49 10.46 15.86
C THR A 88 5.59 10.81 14.85
N GLU A 89 5.76 12.09 14.56
CA GLU A 89 6.76 12.62 13.60
C GLU A 89 8.19 12.12 13.84
N GLU A 90 8.47 11.60 15.01
CA GLU A 90 9.78 11.08 15.42
C GLU A 90 10.05 9.65 14.94
N ALA A 91 9.02 8.84 14.70
CA ALA A 91 9.17 7.43 14.25
C ALA A 91 9.64 7.27 12.79
N TRP A 92 9.67 8.37 12.03
CA TRP A 92 9.87 8.35 10.58
C TRP A 92 11.33 8.44 10.11
N ARG A 93 12.26 8.50 11.02
CA ARG A 93 13.68 8.62 10.64
C ARG A 93 14.34 7.33 10.17
N GLU A 94 13.65 6.18 10.28
CA GLU A 94 14.37 4.90 10.34
C GLU A 94 13.71 3.66 9.72
N VAL A 95 13.22 3.71 8.48
CA VAL A 95 12.80 2.50 7.77
C VAL A 95 13.79 2.14 6.66
N ALA A 96 14.40 0.96 6.78
CA ALA A 96 15.36 0.42 5.83
C ALA A 96 14.71 0.12 4.45
N ALA A 97 15.42 0.46 3.36
CA ALA A 97 15.03 0.10 2.01
C ALA A 97 15.15 -1.41 1.78
N PRO A 98 14.15 -2.06 1.16
CA PRO A 98 14.31 -3.43 0.71
C PRO A 98 15.26 -3.51 -0.49
N THR A 99 16.07 -4.55 -0.50
CA THR A 99 16.81 -4.98 -1.68
C THR A 99 15.81 -5.49 -2.72
N ALA A 100 15.63 -4.74 -3.81
CA ALA A 100 14.87 -5.24 -4.95
C ALA A 100 15.83 -6.03 -5.84
N ASP A 101 15.48 -7.27 -6.13
CA ASP A 101 16.12 -8.07 -7.18
C ASP A 101 15.88 -7.39 -8.53
N GLU A 102 16.98 -7.14 -9.25
CA GLU A 102 16.97 -6.53 -10.57
C GLU A 102 16.76 -7.58 -11.66
N PRO A 103 16.05 -7.22 -12.75
CA PRO A 103 16.43 -7.61 -14.08
C PRO A 103 16.89 -6.40 -14.91
N HIS A 104 18.04 -6.57 -15.52
CA HIS A 104 18.73 -5.63 -16.36
C HIS A 104 17.98 -5.32 -17.69
N THR A 105 18.19 -4.10 -18.15
CA THR A 105 18.09 -3.55 -19.50
C THR A 105 16.77 -3.01 -20.02
N LEU A 106 16.74 -1.70 -20.17
CA LEU A 106 16.52 -0.91 -21.39
C LEU A 106 16.41 0.58 -21.06
N ALA A 107 17.48 1.29 -21.49
CA ALA A 107 17.68 2.72 -21.72
C ALA A 107 16.75 3.78 -21.07
N VAL A 108 17.36 4.73 -20.43
CA VAL A 108 16.95 6.06 -19.88
C VAL A 108 15.51 6.23 -19.37
N ARG A 109 14.47 5.91 -20.15
CA ARG A 109 13.06 5.93 -19.68
C ARG A 109 12.74 4.85 -18.64
N ASN A 110 13.47 3.74 -18.65
CA ASN A 110 13.35 2.69 -17.65
C ASN A 110 14.07 3.06 -16.34
N ALA A 111 15.15 3.83 -16.40
CA ALA A 111 15.89 4.26 -15.21
C ALA A 111 15.03 5.17 -14.32
N ASP A 112 14.32 6.14 -14.92
CA ASP A 112 13.41 7.03 -14.18
C ASP A 112 12.25 6.26 -13.54
N ARG A 113 11.68 5.30 -14.29
CA ARG A 113 10.59 4.45 -13.78
C ARG A 113 11.06 3.56 -12.63
N VAL A 114 12.23 2.95 -12.75
CA VAL A 114 12.83 2.14 -11.68
C VAL A 114 13.11 2.99 -10.45
N GLN A 115 13.65 4.21 -10.64
CA GLN A 115 13.92 5.13 -9.55
C GLN A 115 12.62 5.56 -8.83
N ILE A 116 11.57 5.90 -9.56
CA ILE A 116 10.25 6.24 -8.99
C ILE A 116 9.68 5.05 -8.21
N ASN A 117 9.71 3.85 -8.78
CA ASN A 117 9.20 2.64 -8.12
C ASN A 117 9.99 2.34 -6.82
N ARG A 118 11.31 2.48 -6.85
CA ARG A 118 12.14 2.35 -5.63
C ARG A 118 11.78 3.39 -4.58
N ALA A 119 11.56 4.64 -4.99
CA ALA A 119 11.17 5.71 -4.08
C ALA A 119 9.80 5.44 -3.44
N ILE A 120 8.81 4.99 -4.21
CA ILE A 120 7.49 4.59 -3.68
C ILE A 120 7.63 3.41 -2.72
N ALA A 121 8.37 2.37 -3.08
CA ALA A 121 8.59 1.19 -2.25
C ALA A 121 9.30 1.52 -0.92
N ALA A 122 10.13 2.56 -0.91
CA ALA A 122 10.83 3.03 0.28
C ALA A 122 9.96 3.85 1.24
N LEU A 123 8.80 4.33 0.81
CA LEU A 123 7.90 5.08 1.69
C LEU A 123 7.40 4.20 2.83
N PRO A 124 7.23 4.75 4.04
CA PRO A 124 6.44 4.13 5.09
C PRO A 124 5.05 3.74 4.58
N ILE A 125 4.53 2.62 5.07
CA ILE A 125 3.32 1.99 4.51
C ILE A 125 2.11 2.94 4.45
N VAL A 126 1.90 3.76 5.48
CA VAL A 126 0.77 4.71 5.56
C VAL A 126 0.84 5.83 4.53
N TYR A 127 2.04 6.24 4.13
CA TYR A 127 2.26 7.24 3.07
C TYR A 127 2.21 6.62 1.69
N ARG A 128 2.76 5.41 1.54
CA ARG A 128 2.71 4.61 0.33
C ARG A 128 1.27 4.29 -0.05
N GLU A 129 0.46 3.84 0.92
CA GLU A 129 -0.95 3.53 0.73
C GLU A 129 -1.73 4.69 0.11
N VAL A 130 -1.72 5.86 0.77
CA VAL A 130 -2.48 7.02 0.28
C VAL A 130 -1.94 7.55 -1.06
N LEU A 131 -0.61 7.46 -1.28
CA LEU A 131 0.01 7.86 -2.54
C LEU A 131 -0.44 6.96 -3.69
N VAL A 132 -0.41 5.64 -3.50
CA VAL A 132 -0.86 4.65 -4.50
C VAL A 132 -2.34 4.86 -4.83
N LEU A 133 -3.19 4.97 -3.81
CA LEU A 133 -4.64 5.18 -4.01
C LEU A 133 -4.93 6.50 -4.74
N ARG A 134 -4.13 7.55 -4.52
CA ARG A 134 -4.33 8.83 -5.19
C ARG A 134 -3.71 8.90 -6.57
N GLU A 135 -2.41 8.60 -6.69
CA GLU A 135 -1.63 8.87 -7.90
C GLU A 135 -1.69 7.73 -8.94
N LEU A 136 -1.89 6.50 -8.49
CA LEU A 136 -1.95 5.34 -9.39
C LEU A 136 -3.38 4.88 -9.65
N GLU A 137 -4.26 4.99 -8.65
CA GLU A 137 -5.66 4.58 -8.77
C GLU A 137 -6.63 5.74 -8.99
N ASP A 138 -6.13 6.97 -9.00
CA ASP A 138 -6.88 8.23 -9.21
C ASP A 138 -8.15 8.35 -8.35
N LEU A 139 -8.09 7.85 -7.10
CA LEU A 139 -9.24 7.92 -6.20
C LEU A 139 -9.39 9.31 -5.58
N PRO A 140 -10.63 9.80 -5.40
CA PRO A 140 -10.89 11.02 -4.66
C PRO A 140 -10.58 10.84 -3.17
N TYR A 141 -10.21 11.92 -2.48
CA TYR A 141 -9.82 11.90 -1.06
C TYR A 141 -10.87 11.27 -0.15
N LYS A 142 -12.16 11.46 -0.47
CA LYS A 142 -13.28 10.87 0.28
C LYS A 142 -13.25 9.34 0.24
N ASP A 143 -12.92 8.76 -0.92
CA ASP A 143 -12.85 7.31 -1.07
C ASP A 143 -11.58 6.75 -0.44
N ILE A 144 -10.45 7.48 -0.55
CA ILE A 144 -9.21 7.13 0.16
C ILE A 144 -9.44 7.13 1.67
N ALA A 145 -10.13 8.13 2.22
CA ALA A 145 -10.48 8.21 3.64
C ALA A 145 -11.29 6.99 4.09
N ARG A 146 -12.27 6.56 3.26
CA ARG A 146 -13.08 5.36 3.52
C ARG A 146 -12.24 4.08 3.46
N ILE A 147 -11.40 3.93 2.43
CA ILE A 147 -10.56 2.73 2.24
C ILE A 147 -9.55 2.61 3.37
N ALA A 148 -8.88 3.69 3.72
CA ALA A 148 -7.85 3.73 4.75
C ALA A 148 -8.40 3.79 6.18
N ASP A 149 -9.72 4.02 6.34
CA ASP A 149 -10.40 4.20 7.63
C ASP A 149 -9.77 5.31 8.48
N ILE A 150 -9.57 6.48 7.85
CA ILE A 150 -8.98 7.68 8.47
C ILE A 150 -9.74 8.94 8.08
N PRO A 151 -9.67 10.02 8.88
CA PRO A 151 -10.24 11.31 8.51
C PRO A 151 -9.66 11.86 7.20
N ILE A 152 -10.46 12.59 6.44
CA ILE A 152 -10.03 13.19 5.16
C ILE A 152 -8.85 14.18 5.35
N GLY A 153 -8.79 14.87 6.49
CA GLY A 153 -7.65 15.72 6.85
C GLY A 153 -6.35 14.93 7.00
N THR A 154 -6.44 13.71 7.55
CA THR A 154 -5.29 12.79 7.65
C THR A 154 -4.86 12.28 6.27
N VAL A 155 -5.79 12.04 5.34
CA VAL A 155 -5.43 11.73 3.93
C VAL A 155 -4.62 12.86 3.32
N MET A 156 -5.07 14.11 3.50
CA MET A 156 -4.38 15.29 2.97
C MET A 156 -2.97 15.45 3.53
N SER A 157 -2.81 15.34 4.85
CA SER A 157 -1.49 15.46 5.51
C SER A 157 -0.55 14.32 5.11
N ARG A 158 -1.05 13.07 5.07
CA ARG A 158 -0.25 11.93 4.61
C ARG A 158 0.19 12.07 3.16
N LEU A 159 -0.69 12.53 2.26
CA LEU A 159 -0.33 12.79 0.86
C LEU A 159 0.72 13.90 0.73
N ALA A 160 0.57 15.00 1.47
CA ALA A 160 1.55 16.08 1.47
C ALA A 160 2.92 15.57 1.91
N ARG A 161 2.97 14.74 2.96
CA ARG A 161 4.21 14.13 3.46
C ARG A 161 4.80 13.13 2.47
N ALA A 162 3.97 12.24 1.91
CA ALA A 162 4.39 11.28 0.89
C ALA A 162 5.05 11.97 -0.31
N ARG A 163 4.43 13.03 -0.84
CA ARG A 163 4.98 13.83 -1.95
C ARG A 163 6.27 14.53 -1.57
N SER A 164 6.42 15.00 -0.34
CA SER A 164 7.65 15.60 0.15
C SER A 164 8.79 14.57 0.19
N LEU A 165 8.55 13.38 0.73
CA LEU A 165 9.52 12.29 0.76
C LEU A 165 9.92 11.82 -0.65
N MET A 166 8.97 11.73 -1.57
CA MET A 166 9.21 11.40 -2.97
C MET A 166 10.13 12.44 -3.63
N ARG A 167 9.86 13.74 -3.44
CA ARG A 167 10.74 14.80 -3.97
C ARG A 167 12.15 14.70 -3.44
N GLN A 168 12.33 14.41 -2.14
CA GLN A 168 13.64 14.21 -1.55
C GLN A 168 14.36 13.00 -2.14
N ALA A 169 13.67 11.88 -2.32
CA ALA A 169 14.24 10.65 -2.86
C ALA A 169 14.63 10.75 -4.35
N LEU A 170 13.97 11.63 -5.11
CA LEU A 170 14.18 11.82 -6.53
C LEU A 170 15.15 12.98 -6.87
N GLN A 171 15.69 13.70 -5.88
CA GLN A 171 16.69 14.74 -6.12
C GLN A 171 18.01 14.13 -6.63
N PRO A 172 18.68 14.74 -7.63
CA PRO A 172 19.98 14.29 -8.08
C PRO A 172 21.00 14.35 -6.92
N GLY A 173 21.63 13.22 -6.60
CA GLY A 173 22.59 13.14 -5.50
C GLY A 173 21.99 12.86 -4.12
N ALA A 174 20.68 12.65 -4.02
CA ALA A 174 20.07 12.16 -2.79
C ALA A 174 20.65 10.76 -2.47
N ARG A 175 21.53 10.71 -1.48
CA ARG A 175 21.85 9.41 -0.85
C ARG A 175 20.53 8.86 -0.31
N PRO A 176 20.25 7.56 -0.48
CA PRO A 176 19.10 6.96 0.17
C PRO A 176 19.25 7.22 1.67
N VAL A 177 18.32 7.99 2.24
CA VAL A 177 18.26 8.28 3.68
C VAL A 177 17.73 7.03 4.36
N LEU A 178 18.53 5.95 4.30
CA LEU A 178 18.19 4.63 4.78
C LEU A 178 19.41 3.96 5.40
N ARG A 179 20.04 4.64 6.36
CA ARG A 179 20.97 3.97 7.30
C ARG A 179 21.00 4.78 8.58
N THR A 180 20.46 4.22 9.60
CA THR A 180 20.96 4.19 10.98
C THR A 180 19.80 4.08 11.97
N VAL A 181 19.35 2.89 12.30
CA VAL A 181 18.73 2.59 13.60
C VAL A 181 18.80 1.10 13.96
N ILE A 182 19.97 0.51 13.90
CA ILE A 182 20.19 -0.75 14.62
C ILE A 182 21.44 -0.66 15.52
N ALA A 183 21.88 0.52 15.90
CA ALA A 183 23.11 0.64 16.71
C ALA A 183 22.93 1.16 18.14
N SER A 184 21.71 1.45 18.61
CA SER A 184 21.51 2.10 19.91
C SER A 184 20.86 1.24 21.01
N LYS A 185 20.75 -0.09 20.85
CA LYS A 185 20.18 -0.95 21.90
C LYS A 185 21.08 -2.10 22.37
N GLN A 186 22.39 -1.95 22.26
CA GLN A 186 23.36 -2.89 22.88
C GLN A 186 24.38 -2.18 23.76
N GLY A 187 24.01 -1.24 24.57
CA GLY A 187 24.96 -0.48 25.38
C GLY A 187 24.55 -0.11 26.78
N GLU A 188 23.55 -0.74 27.38
CA GLU A 188 23.28 -0.55 28.81
C GLU A 188 22.77 -1.83 29.47
N MET A 189 23.71 -2.73 29.73
CA MET A 189 23.57 -3.70 30.79
C MET A 189 24.98 -4.06 31.28
N LYS A 190 25.46 -3.24 32.20
CA LYS A 190 26.49 -3.60 33.20
C LYS A 190 26.14 -2.94 34.51
#